data_e8e86faccc3bfe525c6a9b6fa531f860
#
_entry.id   e8e86faccc3bfe525c6a9b6fa531f860
#
_cell.length_a   1.000
_cell.length_b   1.000
_cell.length_c   1.000
_cell.angle_alpha   90.00
_cell.angle_beta   90.00
_cell.angle_gamma   90.00
#
_symmetry.space_group_name_H-M   'P 1'
#
loop_
_entity.id
_entity.type
_entity.pdbx_description
1 polymer ?
#
loop_
_entity_poly.entity_id
_entity_poly.type
_entity_poly.pdbx_seq_one_letter_code
_entity_poly.pdbx_strand_id
1 'polypeptide(L)'
;MQEMLTCLGTKVLVASDFKDLSYHVGALGRNTLWVCDTNTSKMVRPLPVPNVVMESGEGSKNYASVERIISTAVENSLGRDCTFIALGGGVVSDITAFAASIYMRGCRTCRTDLQRL
;
A
#
# COMPACT_ATOMS: atom_id res chain seq x y z
N MET A 1 0.79 10.52 -11.00
CA MET A 1 1.69 9.61 -10.27
C MET A 1 2.83 9.20 -11.18
N GLN A 2 4.03 9.21 -10.66
CA GLN A 2 5.24 8.96 -11.45
C GLN A 2 5.89 7.65 -11.02
N GLU A 3 6.23 6.79 -11.97
CA GLU A 3 6.97 5.57 -11.69
C GLU A 3 8.45 5.92 -11.52
N MET A 4 9.02 5.51 -10.37
CA MET A 4 10.42 5.82 -10.05
C MET A 4 11.34 4.62 -10.17
N LEU A 5 10.86 3.43 -9.83
CA LEU A 5 11.72 2.25 -9.76
C LEU A 5 10.89 0.99 -9.89
N THR A 6 11.42 0.02 -10.62
CA THR A 6 10.89 -1.35 -10.65
C THR A 6 12.02 -2.29 -10.27
N CYS A 7 11.81 -3.08 -9.21
CA CYS A 7 12.78 -4.06 -8.74
C CYS A 7 12.05 -5.33 -8.35
N LEU A 8 12.41 -6.46 -8.96
CA LEU A 8 11.80 -7.76 -8.68
C LEU A 8 10.27 -7.75 -8.76
N GLY A 9 9.73 -7.01 -9.73
CA GLY A 9 8.30 -6.91 -9.93
C GLY A 9 7.60 -5.85 -9.07
N THR A 10 8.34 -5.16 -8.22
CA THR A 10 7.80 -4.08 -7.39
C THR A 10 7.91 -2.77 -8.14
N LYS A 11 6.78 -2.08 -8.28
CA LYS A 11 6.76 -0.72 -8.83
C LYS A 11 6.69 0.27 -7.68
N VAL A 12 7.57 1.26 -7.72
CA VAL A 12 7.52 2.39 -6.80
C VAL A 12 6.95 3.57 -7.57
N LEU A 13 5.79 4.03 -7.16
CA LEU A 13 5.13 5.18 -7.74
C LEU A 13 5.07 6.29 -6.72
N VAL A 14 5.24 7.53 -7.16
CA VAL A 14 5.20 8.68 -6.28
C VAL A 14 4.01 9.55 -6.69
N ALA A 15 3.07 9.72 -5.77
CA ALA A 15 1.95 10.61 -5.96
C ALA A 15 2.36 12.04 -5.64
N SER A 16 2.07 12.98 -6.52
CA SER A 16 2.40 14.39 -6.31
C SER A 16 1.44 15.07 -5.36
N ASP A 17 0.18 14.63 -5.32
CA ASP A 17 -0.83 15.16 -4.42
C ASP A 17 -1.97 14.15 -4.23
N PHE A 18 -2.94 14.51 -3.41
CA PHE A 18 -4.09 13.63 -3.14
C PHE A 18 -4.97 13.40 -4.37
N LYS A 19 -5.09 14.39 -5.24
CA LYS A 19 -5.85 14.25 -6.49
C LYS A 19 -5.23 13.21 -7.39
N ASP A 20 -3.91 13.26 -7.55
CA ASP A 20 -3.15 12.31 -8.35
C ASP A 20 -3.32 10.90 -7.79
N LEU A 21 -3.24 10.77 -6.47
CA LEU A 21 -3.44 9.50 -5.78
C LEU A 21 -4.84 8.94 -6.03
N SER A 22 -5.87 9.77 -5.86
CA SER A 22 -7.26 9.35 -6.06
C SER A 22 -7.53 8.92 -7.48
N TYR A 23 -6.98 9.63 -8.45
CA TYR A 23 -7.09 9.28 -9.87
C TYR A 23 -6.47 7.91 -10.12
N HIS A 24 -5.30 7.68 -9.55
CA HIS A 24 -4.57 6.43 -9.77
C HIS A 24 -5.30 5.23 -9.13
N VAL A 25 -5.93 5.44 -7.98
CA VAL A 25 -6.78 4.41 -7.35
C VAL A 25 -7.89 4.00 -8.29
N GLY A 26 -8.56 4.98 -8.90
CA GLY A 26 -9.61 4.70 -9.88
C GLY A 26 -9.09 3.90 -11.06
N ALA A 27 -7.90 4.23 -11.55
CA ALA A 27 -7.28 3.55 -12.67
C ALA A 27 -6.85 2.12 -12.33
N LEU A 28 -6.42 1.88 -11.09
CA LEU A 28 -6.01 0.54 -10.61
C LEU A 28 -7.20 -0.35 -10.29
N GLY A 29 -8.39 0.23 -10.11
CA GLY A 29 -9.61 -0.53 -9.87
C GLY A 29 -9.71 -1.09 -8.47
N ARG A 30 -10.51 -2.19 -8.34
CA ARG A 30 -10.79 -2.80 -7.04
C ARG A 30 -9.70 -3.77 -6.57
N ASN A 31 -8.75 -4.06 -7.43
CA ASN A 31 -7.73 -5.06 -7.14
C ASN A 31 -6.52 -4.43 -6.43
N THR A 32 -6.82 -3.63 -5.41
CA THR A 32 -5.81 -2.91 -4.63
C THR A 32 -6.05 -3.09 -3.14
N LEU A 33 -4.98 -3.08 -2.38
CA LEU A 33 -5.01 -3.02 -0.93
C LEU A 33 -4.18 -1.82 -0.49
N TRP A 34 -4.77 -0.97 0.34
CA TRP A 34 -4.10 0.22 0.85
C TRP A 34 -3.59 -0.03 2.25
N VAL A 35 -2.34 0.31 2.49
CA VAL A 35 -1.72 0.22 3.80
C VAL A 35 -1.34 1.63 4.24
N CYS A 36 -1.81 2.04 5.39
CA CYS A 36 -1.56 3.37 5.93
C CYS A 36 -1.28 3.27 7.42
N ASP A 37 -0.93 4.38 8.03
CA ASP A 37 -0.76 4.46 9.48
C ASP A 37 -1.85 5.38 10.08
N THR A 38 -1.80 5.56 11.40
CA THR A 38 -2.78 6.39 12.09
C THR A 38 -2.77 7.85 11.65
N ASN A 39 -1.63 8.33 11.10
CA ASN A 39 -1.54 9.70 10.61
C ASN A 39 -2.15 9.87 9.22
N THR A 40 -2.08 8.85 8.39
CA THR A 40 -2.53 8.92 6.99
C THR A 40 -3.88 8.26 6.74
N SER A 41 -4.44 7.57 7.72
CA SER A 41 -5.68 6.81 7.57
C SER A 41 -6.85 7.65 7.08
N LYS A 42 -6.92 8.92 7.48
CA LYS A 42 -8.00 9.81 7.09
C LYS A 42 -8.02 10.10 5.58
N MET A 43 -6.90 9.90 4.90
CA MET A 43 -6.83 10.05 3.45
C MET A 43 -7.39 8.84 2.72
N VAL A 44 -7.30 7.67 3.33
CA VAL A 44 -7.68 6.40 2.70
C VAL A 44 -9.10 5.99 3.04
N ARG A 45 -9.53 6.18 4.29
CA ARG A 45 -10.83 5.70 4.77
C ARG A 45 -12.04 6.15 3.96
N PRO A 46 -12.06 7.36 3.40
CA PRO A 46 -13.20 7.75 2.55
C PRO A 46 -13.27 6.97 1.24
N LEU A 47 -12.23 6.26 0.84
CA LEU A 47 -12.18 5.52 -0.41
C LEU A 47 -12.78 4.13 -0.23
N PRO A 48 -13.57 3.63 -1.21
CA PRO A 48 -14.17 2.30 -1.11
C PRO A 48 -13.19 1.19 -1.48
N VAL A 49 -12.07 1.13 -0.78
CA VAL A 49 -11.00 0.17 -1.05
C VAL A 49 -10.63 -0.56 0.24
N PRO A 50 -10.20 -1.84 0.14
CA PRO A 50 -9.67 -2.54 1.30
C PRO A 50 -8.45 -1.79 1.85
N ASN A 51 -8.39 -1.65 3.18
CA ASN A 51 -7.27 -0.93 3.79
C ASN A 51 -6.88 -1.55 5.14
N VAL A 52 -5.62 -1.36 5.49
CA VAL A 52 -5.05 -1.76 6.77
C VAL A 52 -4.44 -0.50 7.39
N VAL A 53 -4.81 -0.21 8.63
CA VAL A 53 -4.27 0.92 9.38
C VAL A 53 -3.34 0.38 10.45
N MET A 54 -2.09 0.83 10.44
CA MET A 54 -1.09 0.45 11.43
C MET A 54 -0.78 1.62 12.35
N GLU A 55 -0.30 1.31 13.55
CA GLU A 55 0.24 2.35 14.42
C GLU A 55 1.45 2.98 13.74
N SER A 56 1.56 4.31 13.79
CA SER A 56 2.75 4.98 13.26
C SER A 56 3.98 4.67 14.11
N GLY A 57 5.15 4.59 13.46
CA GLY A 57 6.42 4.37 14.11
C GLY A 57 6.99 2.96 13.94
N GLU A 58 8.24 2.79 14.35
CA GLU A 58 9.01 1.55 14.16
C GLU A 58 8.41 0.34 14.88
N GLY A 59 7.59 0.56 15.91
CA GLY A 59 6.96 -0.53 16.65
C GLY A 59 6.03 -1.39 15.79
N SER A 60 5.54 -0.88 14.67
CA SER A 60 4.69 -1.64 13.75
C SER A 60 5.49 -2.51 12.79
N LYS A 61 6.81 -2.40 12.77
CA LYS A 61 7.65 -3.17 11.85
C LYS A 61 7.88 -4.58 12.39
N ASN A 62 6.85 -5.43 12.28
CA ASN A 62 6.86 -6.77 12.83
C ASN A 62 5.97 -7.71 12.00
N TYR A 63 6.04 -9.01 12.30
CA TYR A 63 5.27 -10.03 11.59
C TYR A 63 3.77 -9.88 11.76
N ALA A 64 3.30 -9.38 12.89
CA ALA A 64 1.86 -9.19 13.10
C ALA A 64 1.29 -8.21 12.08
N SER A 65 2.03 -7.14 11.75
CA SER A 65 1.61 -6.18 10.75
C SER A 65 1.58 -6.80 9.35
N VAL A 66 2.60 -7.58 9.01
CA VAL A 66 2.65 -8.31 7.73
C VAL A 66 1.46 -9.27 7.63
N GLU A 67 1.18 -10.00 8.68
CA GLU A 67 0.07 -10.95 8.71
C GLU A 67 -1.27 -10.25 8.52
N ARG A 68 -1.46 -9.09 9.13
CA ARG A 68 -2.68 -8.30 8.95
C ARG A 68 -2.88 -7.87 7.49
N ILE A 69 -1.80 -7.47 6.84
CA ILE A 69 -1.87 -7.08 5.43
C ILE A 69 -2.28 -8.27 4.58
N ILE A 70 -1.62 -9.40 4.76
CA ILE A 70 -1.89 -10.61 3.99
C ILE A 70 -3.31 -11.13 4.25
N SER A 71 -3.72 -11.17 5.52
CA SER A 71 -5.07 -11.61 5.89
C SER A 71 -6.14 -10.75 5.25
N THR A 72 -5.95 -9.43 5.25
CA THR A 72 -6.88 -8.50 4.63
C THR A 72 -6.98 -8.73 3.12
N ALA A 73 -5.85 -8.98 2.48
CA ALA A 73 -5.84 -9.29 1.04
C ALA A 73 -6.60 -10.58 0.74
N VAL A 74 -6.39 -11.61 1.54
CA VAL A 74 -7.10 -12.89 1.39
C VAL A 74 -8.60 -12.70 1.60
N GLU A 75 -8.98 -11.99 2.67
CA GLU A 75 -10.39 -11.74 2.98
C GLU A 75 -11.12 -10.98 1.88
N ASN A 76 -10.40 -10.17 1.13
CA ASN A 76 -10.96 -9.40 0.02
C ASN A 76 -10.75 -10.10 -1.34
N SER A 77 -10.32 -11.35 -1.32
CA SER A 77 -10.15 -12.19 -2.51
C SER A 77 -9.23 -11.56 -3.56
N LEU A 78 -8.19 -10.87 -3.12
CA LEU A 78 -7.23 -10.26 -4.03
C LEU A 78 -6.34 -11.33 -4.65
N GLY A 79 -6.24 -11.31 -5.97
CA GLY A 79 -5.44 -12.27 -6.72
C GLY A 79 -3.98 -11.83 -6.85
N ARG A 80 -3.22 -12.61 -7.60
CA ARG A 80 -1.78 -12.36 -7.81
C ARG A 80 -1.51 -11.04 -8.55
N ASP A 81 -2.45 -10.60 -9.34
CA ASP A 81 -2.34 -9.35 -10.12
C ASP A 81 -2.73 -8.11 -9.32
N CYS A 82 -2.99 -8.26 -8.03
CA CYS A 82 -3.33 -7.12 -7.17
C CYS A 82 -2.13 -6.20 -6.96
N THR A 83 -2.41 -5.02 -6.43
CA THR A 83 -1.40 -4.03 -6.09
C THR A 83 -1.58 -3.61 -4.64
N PHE A 84 -0.50 -3.64 -3.87
CA PHE A 84 -0.49 -3.09 -2.52
C PHE A 84 0.04 -1.66 -2.60
N ILE A 85 -0.68 -0.74 -2.00
CA ILE A 85 -0.35 0.68 -2.05
C ILE A 85 -0.02 1.15 -0.64
N ALA A 86 1.21 1.61 -0.44
CA ALA A 86 1.66 2.13 0.83
C ALA A 86 1.48 3.64 0.88
N LEU A 87 0.76 4.12 1.87
CA LEU A 87 0.54 5.54 2.11
C LEU A 87 1.10 5.89 3.49
N GLY A 88 2.32 6.39 3.53
CA GLY A 88 3.00 6.68 4.78
C GLY A 88 4.50 6.83 4.62
N GLY A 89 5.22 6.79 5.72
CA GLY A 89 6.66 6.87 5.74
C GLY A 89 7.35 5.55 5.43
N GLY A 90 8.66 5.48 5.73
CA GLY A 90 9.49 4.32 5.43
C GLY A 90 9.00 3.02 6.07
N VAL A 91 8.49 3.09 7.30
CA VAL A 91 7.99 1.90 8.00
C VAL A 91 6.82 1.27 7.23
N VAL A 92 5.84 2.07 6.86
CA VAL A 92 4.68 1.59 6.11
C VAL A 92 5.12 1.04 4.75
N SER A 93 5.99 1.74 4.05
CA SER A 93 6.50 1.31 2.75
C SER A 93 7.26 -0.01 2.84
N ASP A 94 8.13 -0.16 3.83
CA ASP A 94 8.94 -1.37 4.01
C ASP A 94 8.07 -2.59 4.32
N ILE A 95 7.12 -2.44 5.24
CA ILE A 95 6.22 -3.54 5.63
C ILE A 95 5.34 -3.95 4.45
N THR A 96 4.82 -2.97 3.72
CA THR A 96 3.96 -3.23 2.57
C THR A 96 4.73 -3.95 1.47
N ALA A 97 5.95 -3.52 1.18
CA ALA A 97 6.79 -4.16 0.17
C ALA A 97 7.12 -5.61 0.57
N PHE A 98 7.42 -5.83 1.85
CA PHE A 98 7.70 -7.18 2.32
C PHE A 98 6.46 -8.08 2.18
N ALA A 99 5.30 -7.61 2.61
CA ALA A 99 4.06 -8.37 2.48
C ALA A 99 3.75 -8.68 1.01
N ALA A 100 3.94 -7.71 0.13
CA ALA A 100 3.71 -7.90 -1.30
C ALA A 100 4.65 -8.95 -1.89
N SER A 101 5.89 -9.01 -1.42
CA SER A 101 6.88 -9.94 -1.95
C SER A 101 6.54 -11.40 -1.66
N ILE A 102 5.78 -11.66 -0.60
CA ILE A 102 5.42 -13.02 -0.20
C ILE A 102 3.96 -13.37 -0.51
N TYR A 103 3.13 -12.37 -0.87
CA TYR A 103 1.73 -12.62 -1.18
C TYR A 103 1.60 -13.29 -2.54
N MET A 104 1.07 -14.51 -2.57
CA MET A 104 0.86 -15.28 -3.80
C MET A 104 2.08 -15.29 -4.74
N ARG A 105 3.28 -15.46 -4.16
CA ARG A 105 4.57 -15.47 -4.86
C ARG A 105 4.99 -14.10 -5.38
N GLY A 106 4.41 -13.05 -4.82
CA GLY A 106 4.75 -11.68 -5.14
C GLY A 106 3.67 -10.97 -5.94
N CYS A 107 3.31 -9.79 -5.48
CA CYS A 107 2.39 -8.89 -6.18
C CYS A 107 3.04 -7.51 -6.28
N ARG A 108 2.36 -6.58 -6.94
CA ARG A 108 2.88 -5.23 -7.14
C ARG A 108 2.77 -4.41 -5.87
N THR A 109 3.72 -3.50 -5.69
CA THR A 109 3.68 -2.53 -4.61
C THR A 109 3.86 -1.13 -5.19
N CYS A 110 3.03 -0.21 -4.71
CA CYS A 110 3.20 1.22 -4.97
C CYS A 110 3.35 1.91 -3.63
N ARG A 111 4.22 2.89 -3.55
CA ARG A 111 4.32 3.72 -2.35
C ARG A 111 4.13 5.19 -2.72
N THR A 112 3.70 5.97 -1.76
CA THR A 112 3.49 7.40 -1.95
C THR A 112 4.55 8.18 -1.18
N ASP A 113 4.98 9.30 -1.74
CA ASP A 113 5.88 10.23 -1.06
C ASP A 113 5.04 11.34 -0.43
N LEU A 114 4.71 11.16 0.84
CA LEU A 114 3.86 12.11 1.56
C LEU A 114 4.54 13.42 1.90
N GLN A 115 5.86 13.48 1.79
CA GLN A 115 6.57 14.73 2.06
C GLN A 115 6.27 15.79 1.00
N ARG A 116 5.75 15.35 -0.14
CA ARG A 116 5.37 16.23 -1.23
C ARG A 116 3.86 16.50 -1.29
N LEU A 117 3.12 15.85 -0.43
CA LEU A 117 1.69 16.04 -0.31
C LEU A 117 1.38 17.09 0.77
#